data_d5e66959a0f88c8154c46734d48e3b96
#
_entry.id   d5e66959a0f88c8154c46734d48e3b96
#
_cell.length_a   1.000
_cell.length_b   1.000
_cell.length_c   1.000
_cell.angle_alpha   90.00
_cell.angle_beta   90.00
_cell.angle_gamma   90.00
#
_symmetry.space_group_name_H-M   'P 1'
#
loop_
_entity.id
_entity.type
_entity.pdbx_description
1 polymer ?
#
loop_
_entity_poly.entity_id
_entity_poly.type
_entity_poly.pdbx_seq_one_letter_code
_entity_poly.pdbx_strand_id
1 'polypeptide(L)'
;EHYREDPRQQVIKACERALKRHAKELSERERVNGMYELMHELGGDGVVVGVDEVGRGSVAGPLTVCAVCLPMEPRIWGINDSKKLTPARRELLSVKIAEVATAIGFCHIAPADIDEMGMARAIRAAVAGAVSDTGLEPDCVLMDGNPLGAVPNERDVVKGDAKIACIAAASIMAKVTRDEMMVEYDAE
;
A
#
# COMPACT_ATOMS: atom_id res chain seq x y z
N GLU A 1 35.10 8.67 0.96
CA GLU A 1 36.27 8.36 1.83
C GLU A 1 37.32 9.48 1.81
N HIS A 2 37.61 10.09 0.66
CA HIS A 2 38.72 11.08 0.45
C HIS A 2 38.67 12.35 1.35
N TYR A 3 37.49 12.73 1.88
CA TYR A 3 37.31 13.94 2.70
C TYR A 3 37.20 13.68 4.21
N ARG A 4 37.36 12.46 4.67
CA ARG A 4 37.24 12.13 6.10
C ARG A 4 38.34 12.75 6.98
N GLU A 5 39.51 13.00 6.39
CA GLU A 5 40.70 13.57 7.08
C GLU A 5 40.85 15.08 6.88
N ASP A 6 39.88 15.74 6.22
CA ASP A 6 39.92 17.20 6.03
C ASP A 6 39.67 17.93 7.36
N PRO A 7 40.58 18.80 7.81
CA PRO A 7 40.47 19.44 9.12
C PRO A 7 39.38 20.50 9.22
N ARG A 8 38.79 20.89 8.09
CA ARG A 8 37.74 21.93 8.06
C ARG A 8 36.42 21.42 8.61
N GLN A 9 35.91 22.04 9.67
CA GLN A 9 34.67 21.69 10.33
C GLN A 9 33.45 21.60 9.39
N GLN A 10 33.42 22.47 8.37
CA GLN A 10 32.33 22.44 7.37
C GLN A 10 32.34 21.17 6.50
N VAL A 11 33.56 20.69 6.14
CA VAL A 11 33.73 19.47 5.36
C VAL A 11 33.38 18.25 6.19
N ILE A 12 33.85 18.18 7.44
CA ILE A 12 33.50 17.11 8.37
C ILE A 12 31.99 16.99 8.50
N LYS A 13 31.26 18.10 8.81
CA LYS A 13 29.81 18.11 8.93
C LYS A 13 29.07 17.75 7.63
N ALA A 14 29.62 18.10 6.48
CA ALA A 14 29.06 17.70 5.19
C ALA A 14 29.21 16.20 4.94
N CYS A 15 30.39 15.65 5.24
CA CYS A 15 30.65 14.20 5.15
C CYS A 15 29.75 13.40 6.09
N GLU A 16 29.61 13.81 7.34
CA GLU A 16 28.73 13.15 8.30
C GLU A 16 27.26 13.13 7.82
N ARG A 17 26.77 14.27 7.31
CA ARG A 17 25.42 14.37 6.72
C ARG A 17 25.27 13.46 5.51
N ALA A 18 26.26 13.42 4.62
CA ALA A 18 26.23 12.56 3.45
C ALA A 18 26.24 11.07 3.82
N LEU A 19 27.06 10.66 4.78
CA LEU A 19 27.12 9.30 5.28
C LEU A 19 25.81 8.88 5.95
N LYS A 20 25.22 9.76 6.78
CA LYS A 20 23.94 9.52 7.43
C LYS A 20 22.81 9.37 6.42
N ARG A 21 22.79 10.21 5.36
CA ARG A 21 21.81 10.11 4.28
C ARG A 21 21.97 8.79 3.52
N HIS A 22 23.19 8.42 3.16
CA HIS A 22 23.48 7.18 2.45
C HIS A 22 23.09 5.94 3.27
N ALA A 23 23.41 5.92 4.56
CA ALA A 23 23.00 4.84 5.46
C ALA A 23 21.46 4.71 5.54
N LYS A 24 20.74 5.85 5.57
CA LYS A 24 19.28 5.87 5.54
C LYS A 24 18.72 5.33 4.21
N GLU A 25 19.32 5.69 3.09
CA GLU A 25 18.93 5.19 1.77
C GLU A 25 19.14 3.68 1.64
N LEU A 26 20.26 3.15 2.15
CA LEU A 26 20.52 1.71 2.19
C LEU A 26 19.49 0.97 3.03
N SER A 27 19.25 1.44 4.26
CA SER A 27 18.26 0.83 5.15
C SER A 27 16.84 0.85 4.54
N GLU A 28 16.48 1.92 3.84
CA GLU A 28 15.19 2.00 3.14
C GLU A 28 15.11 0.99 1.97
N ARG A 29 16.19 0.82 1.23
CA ARG A 29 16.26 -0.20 0.17
C ARG A 29 16.14 -1.62 0.74
N GLU A 30 16.85 -1.92 1.82
CA GLU A 30 16.76 -3.22 2.50
C GLU A 30 15.34 -3.48 2.99
N ARG A 31 14.67 -2.48 3.57
CA ARG A 31 13.28 -2.57 4.01
C ARG A 31 12.33 -2.90 2.86
N VAL A 32 12.43 -2.18 1.74
CA VAL A 32 11.57 -2.43 0.56
C VAL A 32 11.88 -3.80 -0.04
N ASN A 33 13.15 -4.19 -0.12
CA ASN A 33 13.51 -5.53 -0.58
C ASN A 33 12.84 -6.62 0.26
N GLY A 34 12.90 -6.50 1.59
CA GLY A 34 12.23 -7.44 2.49
C GLY A 34 10.70 -7.48 2.31
N MET A 35 10.06 -6.36 1.91
CA MET A 35 8.62 -6.34 1.61
C MET A 35 8.27 -7.16 0.37
N TYR A 36 9.09 -7.10 -0.68
CA TYR A 36 8.91 -7.91 -1.89
C TYR A 36 9.25 -9.38 -1.67
N GLU A 37 10.31 -9.66 -0.90
CA GLU A 37 10.69 -11.02 -0.54
C GLU A 37 9.60 -11.72 0.28
N LEU A 38 9.03 -11.03 1.28
CA LEU A 38 7.93 -11.56 2.06
C LEU A 38 6.64 -11.72 1.22
N MET A 39 6.38 -10.81 0.28
CA MET A 39 5.28 -10.95 -0.69
C MET A 39 5.41 -12.25 -1.49
N HIS A 40 6.61 -12.53 -2.01
CA HIS A 40 6.90 -13.75 -2.76
C HIS A 40 6.86 -15.01 -1.86
N GLU A 41 7.44 -14.95 -0.67
CA GLU A 41 7.44 -16.06 0.29
C GLU A 41 6.01 -16.51 0.65
N LEU A 42 5.11 -15.56 0.87
CA LEU A 42 3.72 -15.85 1.23
C LEU A 42 2.84 -16.15 0.02
N GLY A 43 3.06 -15.48 -1.09
CA GLY A 43 2.22 -15.60 -2.30
C GLY A 43 2.65 -16.70 -3.26
N GLY A 44 3.94 -17.06 -3.27
CA GLY A 44 4.52 -18.01 -4.25
C GLY A 44 4.78 -17.36 -5.61
N ASP A 45 4.94 -18.20 -6.64
CA ASP A 45 5.24 -17.79 -8.02
C ASP A 45 3.99 -17.44 -8.85
N GLY A 46 2.81 -17.59 -8.27
CA GLY A 46 1.54 -17.35 -8.94
C GLY A 46 1.11 -15.88 -8.96
N VAL A 47 -0.15 -15.65 -9.32
CA VAL A 47 -0.77 -14.32 -9.29
C VAL A 47 -1.06 -13.95 -7.84
N VAL A 48 -0.34 -12.96 -7.31
CA VAL A 48 -0.47 -12.47 -5.93
C VAL A 48 -1.10 -11.09 -5.93
N VAL A 49 -2.21 -10.94 -5.23
CA VAL A 49 -2.93 -9.67 -5.08
C VAL A 49 -2.87 -9.23 -3.63
N GLY A 50 -2.47 -7.99 -3.38
CA GLY A 50 -2.54 -7.36 -2.06
C GLY A 50 -3.78 -6.51 -1.92
N VAL A 51 -4.44 -6.55 -0.77
CA VAL A 51 -5.68 -5.82 -0.51
C VAL A 51 -5.59 -5.03 0.80
N ASP A 52 -6.09 -3.80 0.78
CA ASP A 52 -6.27 -2.97 1.97
C ASP A 52 -7.52 -2.10 1.85
N GLU A 53 -8.05 -1.67 3.02
CA GLU A 53 -9.24 -0.84 3.09
C GLU A 53 -9.00 0.52 3.76
N VAL A 54 -9.83 1.49 3.40
CA VAL A 54 -9.92 2.80 4.06
C VAL A 54 -11.38 3.19 4.24
N GLY A 55 -11.69 3.87 5.35
CA GLY A 55 -13.05 4.31 5.64
C GLY A 55 -13.83 3.43 6.61
N ARG A 56 -13.32 2.27 7.02
CA ARG A 56 -13.99 1.31 7.93
C ARG A 56 -14.38 1.92 9.29
N GLY A 57 -13.58 2.85 9.81
CA GLY A 57 -13.84 3.54 11.09
C GLY A 57 -14.19 5.01 10.94
N SER A 58 -14.45 5.49 9.74
CA SER A 58 -14.76 6.89 9.46
C SER A 58 -16.20 7.23 9.83
N VAL A 59 -16.44 8.47 10.27
CA VAL A 59 -17.79 8.97 10.63
C VAL A 59 -18.62 9.22 9.36
N ALA A 60 -17.99 9.50 8.22
CA ALA A 60 -18.64 9.85 6.96
C ALA A 60 -17.85 9.32 5.75
N GLY A 61 -18.52 9.26 4.61
CA GLY A 61 -17.96 8.87 3.32
C GLY A 61 -17.92 7.35 3.11
N PRO A 62 -17.54 6.89 1.91
CA PRO A 62 -17.59 5.49 1.52
C PRO A 62 -16.51 4.65 2.21
N LEU A 63 -16.79 3.35 2.34
CA LEU A 63 -15.76 2.33 2.50
C LEU A 63 -15.09 2.12 1.14
N THR A 64 -13.79 2.26 1.06
CA THR A 64 -13.02 2.05 -0.16
C THR A 64 -12.03 0.92 0.06
N VAL A 65 -12.07 -0.10 -0.79
CA VAL A 65 -11.09 -1.18 -0.84
C VAL A 65 -10.34 -1.12 -2.17
N CYS A 66 -9.04 -1.32 -2.11
CA CYS A 66 -8.20 -1.46 -3.29
C CYS A 66 -7.50 -2.82 -3.28
N ALA A 67 -7.38 -3.41 -4.46
CA ALA A 67 -6.64 -4.63 -4.73
C ALA A 67 -5.53 -4.34 -5.75
N VAL A 68 -4.29 -4.73 -5.48
CA VAL A 68 -3.13 -4.43 -6.33
C VAL A 68 -2.30 -5.70 -6.57
N CYS A 69 -2.03 -6.00 -7.84
CA CYS A 69 -1.05 -6.99 -8.25
C CYS A 69 0.24 -6.28 -8.68
N LEU A 70 1.35 -6.54 -7.97
CA LEU A 70 2.65 -5.99 -8.31
C LEU A 70 3.56 -7.07 -8.91
N PRO A 71 4.35 -6.74 -9.96
CA PRO A 71 5.45 -7.59 -10.38
C PRO A 71 6.59 -7.54 -9.34
N MET A 72 7.47 -8.53 -9.36
CA MET A 72 8.68 -8.52 -8.52
C MET A 72 9.68 -7.43 -8.94
N GLU A 73 9.68 -7.04 -10.21
CA GLU A 73 10.47 -5.94 -10.77
C GLU A 73 9.66 -5.19 -11.84
N PRO A 74 9.79 -3.87 -11.94
CA PRO A 74 10.64 -3.00 -11.11
C PRO A 74 10.04 -2.76 -9.70
N ARG A 75 10.90 -2.67 -8.67
CA ARG A 75 10.45 -2.37 -7.30
C ARG A 75 10.10 -0.90 -7.10
N ILE A 76 9.05 -0.64 -6.34
CA ILE A 76 8.60 0.72 -6.02
C ILE A 76 9.28 1.20 -4.73
N TRP A 77 10.33 2.00 -4.87
CA TRP A 77 11.11 2.49 -3.74
C TRP A 77 10.35 3.54 -2.92
N GLY A 78 10.38 3.36 -1.61
CA GLY A 78 9.73 4.25 -0.65
C GLY A 78 8.27 3.90 -0.37
N ILE A 79 7.76 2.78 -0.91
CA ILE A 79 6.45 2.25 -0.55
C ILE A 79 6.40 1.89 0.94
N ASN A 80 5.30 2.22 1.63
CA ASN A 80 5.12 1.97 3.06
C ASN A 80 3.63 2.08 3.42
N ASP A 81 3.27 1.73 4.64
CA ASP A 81 1.99 2.07 5.27
C ASP A 81 1.60 3.52 4.96
N SER A 82 0.42 3.72 4.38
CA SER A 82 -0.05 5.02 3.90
C SER A 82 -0.12 6.08 5.01
N LYS A 83 -0.34 5.68 6.25
CA LYS A 83 -0.41 6.56 7.43
C LYS A 83 0.95 7.13 7.83
N LYS A 84 2.06 6.49 7.41
CA LYS A 84 3.44 6.94 7.64
C LYS A 84 3.95 7.89 6.55
N LEU A 85 3.19 8.07 5.48
CA LEU A 85 3.53 8.90 4.34
C LEU A 85 2.82 10.26 4.41
N THR A 86 3.49 11.31 3.95
CA THR A 86 2.84 12.60 3.74
C THR A 86 1.87 12.54 2.55
N PRO A 87 0.83 13.39 2.47
CA PRO A 87 -0.07 13.44 1.32
C PRO A 87 0.66 13.51 -0.02
N ALA A 88 1.57 14.46 -0.20
CA ALA A 88 2.36 14.61 -1.42
C ALA A 88 3.20 13.35 -1.76
N ARG A 89 3.66 12.62 -0.74
CA ARG A 89 4.41 11.38 -0.98
C ARG A 89 3.48 10.25 -1.41
N ARG A 90 2.26 10.17 -0.87
CA ARG A 90 1.24 9.21 -1.32
C ARG A 90 0.86 9.45 -2.77
N GLU A 91 0.60 10.69 -3.16
CA GLU A 91 0.27 11.07 -4.54
C GLU A 91 1.39 10.66 -5.53
N LEU A 92 2.66 10.97 -5.20
CA LEU A 92 3.79 10.54 -6.03
C LEU A 92 3.92 9.02 -6.14
N LEU A 93 3.62 8.29 -5.07
CA LEU A 93 3.69 6.84 -5.08
C LEU A 93 2.48 6.22 -5.77
N SER A 94 1.29 6.81 -5.70
CA SER A 94 0.11 6.31 -6.41
C SER A 94 0.31 6.32 -7.93
N VAL A 95 0.92 7.39 -8.46
CA VAL A 95 1.30 7.44 -9.89
C VAL A 95 2.27 6.31 -10.25
N LYS A 96 3.31 6.09 -9.41
CA LYS A 96 4.27 5.00 -9.66
C LYS A 96 3.65 3.62 -9.54
N ILE A 97 2.71 3.43 -8.61
CA ILE A 97 1.97 2.18 -8.48
C ILE A 97 1.14 1.94 -9.74
N ALA A 98 0.44 2.96 -10.23
CA ALA A 98 -0.35 2.87 -11.46
C ALA A 98 0.50 2.54 -12.71
N GLU A 99 1.75 3.03 -12.76
CA GLU A 99 2.68 2.74 -13.87
C GLU A 99 3.26 1.31 -13.81
N VAL A 100 3.42 0.74 -12.62
CA VAL A 100 4.16 -0.53 -12.40
C VAL A 100 3.24 -1.72 -12.18
N ALA A 101 2.07 -1.51 -11.55
CA ALA A 101 1.16 -2.59 -11.21
C ALA A 101 0.66 -3.34 -12.45
N THR A 102 0.62 -4.66 -12.35
CA THR A 102 0.04 -5.52 -13.40
C THR A 102 -1.48 -5.33 -13.47
N ALA A 103 -2.11 -5.13 -12.32
CA ALA A 103 -3.54 -4.82 -12.22
C ALA A 103 -3.83 -4.06 -10.93
N ILE A 104 -4.86 -3.21 -10.99
CA ILE A 104 -5.42 -2.50 -9.85
C ILE A 104 -6.94 -2.61 -9.95
N GLY A 105 -7.60 -2.94 -8.86
CA GLY A 105 -9.05 -2.96 -8.77
C GLY A 105 -9.54 -2.20 -7.55
N PHE A 106 -10.69 -1.59 -7.66
CA PHE A 106 -11.34 -0.82 -6.60
C PHE A 106 -12.76 -1.30 -6.36
N CYS A 107 -13.20 -1.17 -5.12
CA CYS A 107 -14.60 -1.25 -4.79
C CYS A 107 -14.95 -0.21 -3.71
N HIS A 108 -16.02 0.53 -3.96
CA HIS A 108 -16.53 1.55 -3.06
C HIS A 108 -17.93 1.14 -2.60
N ILE A 109 -18.16 1.14 -1.28
CA ILE A 109 -19.49 0.90 -0.71
C ILE A 109 -19.99 2.23 -0.13
N ALA A 110 -21.13 2.67 -0.60
CA ALA A 110 -21.74 3.93 -0.15
C ALA A 110 -22.16 3.84 1.32
N PRO A 111 -22.21 4.95 2.06
CA PRO A 111 -22.65 4.98 3.46
C PRO A 111 -24.04 4.36 3.67
N ALA A 112 -25.00 4.63 2.78
CA ALA A 112 -26.34 4.05 2.86
C ALA A 112 -26.34 2.52 2.77
N ASP A 113 -25.51 1.96 1.88
CA ASP A 113 -25.39 0.50 1.74
C ASP A 113 -24.72 -0.13 2.97
N ILE A 114 -23.74 0.59 3.58
CA ILE A 114 -23.13 0.15 4.84
C ILE A 114 -24.16 0.11 5.96
N ASP A 115 -25.03 1.12 6.05
CA ASP A 115 -26.08 1.19 7.07
C ASP A 115 -27.11 0.06 6.88
N GLU A 116 -27.44 -0.29 5.63
CA GLU A 116 -28.37 -1.37 5.31
C GLU A 116 -27.80 -2.76 5.60
N MET A 117 -26.60 -3.07 5.08
CA MET A 117 -26.04 -4.43 5.15
C MET A 117 -25.16 -4.68 6.38
N GLY A 118 -24.69 -3.63 7.02
CA GLY A 118 -23.72 -3.64 8.13
C GLY A 118 -22.27 -3.79 7.68
N MET A 119 -21.34 -3.21 8.42
CA MET A 119 -19.91 -3.11 8.10
C MET A 119 -19.28 -4.48 7.79
N ALA A 120 -19.64 -5.53 8.50
CA ALA A 120 -19.04 -6.86 8.30
C ALA A 120 -19.40 -7.49 6.93
N ARG A 121 -20.55 -7.19 6.37
CA ARG A 121 -20.93 -7.62 5.02
C ARG A 121 -20.35 -6.68 3.98
N ALA A 122 -20.39 -5.38 4.25
CA ALA A 122 -19.86 -4.35 3.37
C ALA A 122 -18.38 -4.57 3.05
N ILE A 123 -17.54 -4.83 4.07
CA ILE A 123 -16.11 -5.05 3.84
C ILE A 123 -15.84 -6.33 3.04
N ARG A 124 -16.57 -7.44 3.30
CA ARG A 124 -16.42 -8.66 2.49
C ARG A 124 -16.83 -8.44 1.04
N ALA A 125 -17.94 -7.76 0.82
CA ALA A 125 -18.40 -7.42 -0.52
C ALA A 125 -17.40 -6.51 -1.25
N ALA A 126 -16.86 -5.51 -0.55
CA ALA A 126 -15.87 -4.59 -1.10
C ALA A 126 -14.56 -5.30 -1.46
N VAL A 127 -14.07 -6.21 -0.63
CA VAL A 127 -12.86 -7.01 -0.92
C VAL A 127 -13.11 -7.90 -2.15
N ALA A 128 -14.20 -8.64 -2.19
CA ALA A 128 -14.53 -9.48 -3.34
C ALA A 128 -14.69 -8.63 -4.62
N GLY A 129 -15.34 -7.47 -4.52
CA GLY A 129 -15.50 -6.53 -5.63
C GLY A 129 -14.16 -5.98 -6.13
N ALA A 130 -13.27 -5.52 -5.24
CA ALA A 130 -11.97 -4.99 -5.62
C ALA A 130 -11.07 -6.06 -6.26
N VAL A 131 -11.06 -7.29 -5.73
CA VAL A 131 -10.32 -8.40 -6.34
C VAL A 131 -10.88 -8.74 -7.73
N SER A 132 -12.20 -8.80 -7.88
CA SER A 132 -12.86 -9.04 -9.17
C SER A 132 -12.57 -7.94 -10.20
N ASP A 133 -12.50 -6.68 -9.76
CA ASP A 133 -12.21 -5.51 -10.61
C ASP A 133 -10.78 -5.52 -11.18
N THR A 134 -9.84 -6.27 -10.58
CA THR A 134 -8.51 -6.49 -11.17
C THR A 134 -8.55 -7.25 -12.48
N GLY A 135 -9.62 -7.99 -12.76
CA GLY A 135 -9.73 -8.90 -13.90
C GLY A 135 -8.82 -10.12 -13.84
N LEU A 136 -8.19 -10.38 -12.69
CA LEU A 136 -7.28 -11.51 -12.47
C LEU A 136 -7.96 -12.62 -11.66
N GLU A 137 -7.44 -13.85 -11.83
CA GLU A 137 -7.74 -14.98 -10.94
C GLU A 137 -6.52 -15.22 -10.02
N PRO A 138 -6.51 -14.67 -8.79
CA PRO A 138 -5.34 -14.75 -7.93
C PRO A 138 -5.16 -16.14 -7.31
N ASP A 139 -3.93 -16.63 -7.34
CA ASP A 139 -3.51 -17.82 -6.61
C ASP A 139 -3.40 -17.57 -5.11
N CYS A 140 -3.13 -16.31 -4.74
CA CYS A 140 -3.06 -15.85 -3.34
C CYS A 140 -3.55 -14.40 -3.22
N VAL A 141 -4.41 -14.14 -2.23
CA VAL A 141 -4.84 -12.78 -1.85
C VAL A 141 -4.29 -12.46 -0.46
N LEU A 142 -3.35 -11.53 -0.40
CA LEU A 142 -2.72 -11.07 0.84
C LEU A 142 -3.47 -9.85 1.38
N MET A 143 -4.00 -9.94 2.60
CA MET A 143 -4.82 -8.90 3.21
C MET A 143 -4.18 -8.32 4.48
N ASP A 144 -4.37 -7.02 4.71
CA ASP A 144 -4.03 -6.44 6.01
C ASP A 144 -5.06 -6.83 7.06
N GLY A 145 -4.57 -7.22 8.25
CA GLY A 145 -5.38 -7.42 9.44
C GLY A 145 -5.81 -8.86 9.71
N ASN A 146 -7.08 -9.04 10.04
CA ASN A 146 -7.64 -10.33 10.47
C ASN A 146 -8.46 -10.98 9.34
N PRO A 147 -8.61 -12.33 9.36
CA PRO A 147 -9.36 -13.06 8.37
C PRO A 147 -10.80 -12.55 8.18
N LEU A 148 -11.16 -12.29 6.94
CA LEU A 148 -12.51 -11.89 6.56
C LEU A 148 -13.29 -13.03 5.91
N GLY A 149 -12.61 -13.98 5.27
CA GLY A 149 -13.23 -15.02 4.44
C GLY A 149 -14.03 -14.42 3.27
N ALA A 150 -13.47 -13.36 2.66
CA ALA A 150 -14.11 -12.62 1.59
C ALA A 150 -13.92 -13.27 0.22
N VAL A 151 -12.75 -13.87 0.02
CA VAL A 151 -12.34 -14.49 -1.25
C VAL A 151 -11.62 -15.82 -1.02
N PRO A 152 -11.60 -16.73 -2.01
CA PRO A 152 -10.73 -17.91 -1.97
C PRO A 152 -9.25 -17.51 -1.87
N ASN A 153 -8.43 -18.39 -1.28
CA ASN A 153 -6.98 -18.23 -1.17
C ASN A 153 -6.53 -16.97 -0.38
N GLU A 154 -7.41 -16.44 0.48
CA GLU A 154 -7.12 -15.33 1.39
C GLU A 154 -6.06 -15.75 2.43
N ARG A 155 -5.07 -14.87 2.63
CA ARG A 155 -4.06 -14.96 3.68
C ARG A 155 -3.92 -13.62 4.38
N ASP A 156 -4.13 -13.61 5.67
CA ASP A 156 -4.11 -12.39 6.46
C ASP A 156 -2.75 -12.15 7.08
N VAL A 157 -2.33 -10.93 7.05
CA VAL A 157 -1.04 -10.51 7.61
C VAL A 157 -1.22 -9.31 8.50
N VAL A 158 -1.04 -9.49 9.79
CA VAL A 158 -1.13 -8.40 10.77
C VAL A 158 -0.09 -7.32 10.46
N LYS A 159 -0.55 -6.09 10.21
CA LYS A 159 0.24 -4.95 9.74
C LYS A 159 0.91 -5.26 8.39
N GLY A 160 0.17 -5.86 7.49
CA GLY A 160 0.61 -6.21 6.15
C GLY A 160 1.00 -4.98 5.33
N ASP A 161 0.29 -3.87 5.50
CA ASP A 161 0.58 -2.56 4.92
C ASP A 161 2.01 -2.03 5.18
N ALA A 162 2.61 -2.42 6.29
CA ALA A 162 3.99 -2.07 6.64
C ALA A 162 5.03 -3.14 6.23
N LYS A 163 4.60 -4.35 5.82
CA LYS A 163 5.46 -5.52 5.65
C LYS A 163 5.48 -6.09 4.24
N ILE A 164 4.42 -5.90 3.45
CA ILE A 164 4.20 -6.54 2.16
C ILE A 164 3.95 -5.49 1.09
N ALA A 165 4.68 -5.59 -0.02
CA ALA A 165 4.70 -4.56 -1.05
C ALA A 165 3.32 -4.34 -1.71
N CYS A 166 2.61 -5.41 -2.10
CA CYS A 166 1.30 -5.29 -2.74
C CYS A 166 0.22 -4.76 -1.78
N ILE A 167 0.26 -5.11 -0.48
CA ILE A 167 -0.67 -4.54 0.51
C ILE A 167 -0.37 -3.06 0.74
N ALA A 168 0.91 -2.67 0.87
CA ALA A 168 1.30 -1.26 0.99
C ALA A 168 0.87 -0.44 -0.24
N ALA A 169 0.94 -1.02 -1.43
CA ALA A 169 0.44 -0.40 -2.65
C ALA A 169 -1.08 -0.20 -2.59
N ALA A 170 -1.83 -1.23 -2.21
CA ALA A 170 -3.28 -1.16 -2.02
C ALA A 170 -3.67 -0.09 -0.99
N SER A 171 -2.96 -0.03 0.14
CA SER A 171 -3.14 0.99 1.20
C SER A 171 -3.00 2.42 0.67
N ILE A 172 -1.94 2.68 -0.12
CA ILE A 172 -1.69 3.99 -0.73
C ILE A 172 -2.79 4.34 -1.73
N MET A 173 -3.11 3.41 -2.65
CA MET A 173 -4.12 3.62 -3.69
C MET A 173 -5.50 3.87 -3.08
N ALA A 174 -5.94 3.03 -2.13
CA ALA A 174 -7.21 3.21 -1.43
C ALA A 174 -7.28 4.57 -0.72
N LYS A 175 -6.18 4.98 -0.06
CA LYS A 175 -6.13 6.25 0.68
C LYS A 175 -6.18 7.46 -0.24
N VAL A 176 -5.41 7.46 -1.34
CA VAL A 176 -5.41 8.58 -2.30
C VAL A 176 -6.78 8.71 -2.93
N THR A 177 -7.33 7.64 -3.49
CA THR A 177 -8.64 7.65 -4.15
C THR A 177 -9.75 8.11 -3.22
N ARG A 178 -9.80 7.58 -1.96
CA ARG A 178 -10.82 8.02 -1.02
C ARG A 178 -10.65 9.47 -0.57
N ASP A 179 -9.43 9.95 -0.39
CA ASP A 179 -9.19 11.34 -0.02
C ASP A 179 -9.66 12.29 -1.15
N GLU A 180 -9.45 11.94 -2.42
CA GLU A 180 -9.99 12.66 -3.58
C GLU A 180 -11.53 12.70 -3.57
N MET A 181 -12.19 11.56 -3.38
CA MET A 181 -13.65 11.50 -3.24
C MET A 181 -14.17 12.37 -2.10
N MET A 182 -13.47 12.40 -0.96
CA MET A 182 -13.87 13.24 0.18
C MET A 182 -13.71 14.74 -0.10
N VAL A 183 -12.75 15.14 -0.94
CA VAL A 183 -12.59 16.52 -1.39
C VAL A 183 -13.73 16.91 -2.34
N GLU A 184 -14.15 15.99 -3.22
CA GLU A 184 -15.31 16.20 -4.10
C GLU A 184 -16.60 16.40 -3.30
N TYR A 185 -16.82 15.59 -2.25
CA TYR A 185 -18.01 15.74 -1.38
C TYR A 185 -18.01 17.03 -0.55
N ASP A 186 -16.83 17.60 -0.25
CA ASP A 186 -16.74 18.89 0.47
C ASP A 186 -17.14 20.08 -0.42
N ALA A 187 -17.16 19.91 -1.74
CA ALA A 187 -17.54 20.92 -2.71
C ALA A 187 -19.06 20.96 -3.00
N GLU A 188 -19.82 19.97 -2.55
CA GLU A 188 -21.30 19.89 -2.68
C GLU A 188 -22.00 20.50 -1.46
#